data_f379192b767ac7173c060ee7557b7446
#
_entry.id   f379192b767ac7173c060ee7557b7446
#
_cell.length_a   1.000
_cell.length_b   1.000
_cell.length_c   1.000
_cell.angle_alpha   90.00
_cell.angle_beta   90.00
_cell.angle_gamma   90.00
#
_symmetry.space_group_name_H-M   'P 1'
#
loop_
_entity.id
_entity.type
_entity.pdbx_description
1 polymer ?
#
loop_
_entity_poly.entity_id
_entity_poly.type
_entity_poly.pdbx_seq_one_letter_code
_entity_poly.pdbx_strand_id
1 'polypeptide(L)'
;MSKLRCADFLRLGTNNRTFAALILVVLMSAASIVLARPAIASEIPAAERKSGYEFMSGETRAMQDDDAASPAMLWVLDGKALWNRKDGEANKSCADCHNEASSMKGATARYPAFDKSIGLPIDLEQRINLCRTEQQKATPLPFESRELLALAAFIGQQSRGMPISVRDDEKTRSFIEAGRTIFERRQGQLNLSCAQCHDDNWRGKLAGAPITQGHATGYPLYRLEWQAMGSLQRRLRNCLVGMRAEPYAFNAPEYVNLELFLMWRARGMPVETPAVRP
;
A
#
# COMPACT_ATOMS: atom_id res chain seq x y z
N MET A 1 49.69 78.03 8.09
CA MET A 1 49.79 78.42 9.50
C MET A 1 48.58 77.93 10.25
N SER A 2 48.84 77.27 11.26
CA SER A 2 48.19 76.96 12.53
C SER A 2 47.76 75.51 12.70
N LYS A 3 48.48 74.90 13.58
CA LYS A 3 48.33 73.63 14.29
C LYS A 3 47.11 73.59 15.18
N LEU A 4 46.49 72.44 15.38
CA LEU A 4 45.88 72.03 16.68
C LEU A 4 45.56 70.54 16.57
N ARG A 5 46.13 69.86 17.27
CA ARG A 5 46.33 69.01 18.42
C ARG A 5 45.23 68.01 18.69
N CYS A 6 45.74 66.84 18.81
CA CYS A 6 45.23 65.55 19.28
C CYS A 6 44.55 65.63 20.67
N ALA A 7 43.72 64.59 20.87
CA ALA A 7 43.35 63.87 22.12
C ALA A 7 42.10 64.35 22.85
N ASP A 8 41.10 63.50 22.72
CA ASP A 8 40.39 63.07 23.96
C ASP A 8 39.89 61.59 23.77
N PHE A 9 40.48 60.74 24.56
CA PHE A 9 40.30 59.35 24.62
C PHE A 9 39.10 59.06 25.53
N LEU A 10 37.91 58.84 24.97
CA LEU A 10 36.78 58.35 25.77
C LEU A 10 36.99 56.86 26.06
N ARG A 11 37.38 56.54 27.28
CA ARG A 11 37.35 55.20 27.86
C ARG A 11 35.90 54.73 27.96
N LEU A 12 35.47 53.90 27.03
CA LEU A 12 34.30 53.05 27.23
C LEU A 12 34.69 51.87 28.11
N GLY A 13 34.34 51.95 29.38
CA GLY A 13 34.45 50.84 30.32
C GLY A 13 33.52 49.70 29.84
N THR A 14 34.07 48.68 29.24
CA THR A 14 33.33 47.44 28.92
C THR A 14 33.00 46.72 30.22
N ASN A 15 31.74 46.75 30.58
CA ASN A 15 31.21 46.03 31.74
C ASN A 15 31.17 44.53 31.42
N ASN A 16 32.23 43.80 31.82
CA ASN A 16 32.44 42.37 31.55
C ASN A 16 31.26 41.49 31.98
N ARG A 17 30.38 41.99 32.85
CA ARG A 17 29.19 41.25 33.31
C ARG A 17 28.05 41.25 32.27
N THR A 18 27.92 42.28 31.44
CA THR A 18 26.89 42.36 30.39
C THR A 18 27.28 41.50 29.17
N PHE A 19 28.58 41.40 28.85
CA PHE A 19 29.05 40.53 27.77
C PHE A 19 28.90 39.03 28.12
N ALA A 20 29.20 38.66 29.36
CA ALA A 20 29.02 37.30 29.85
C ALA A 20 27.54 36.88 29.87
N ALA A 21 26.63 37.77 30.21
CA ALA A 21 25.19 37.54 30.20
C ALA A 21 24.61 37.36 28.78
N LEU A 22 25.10 38.15 27.78
CA LEU A 22 24.67 38.01 26.39
C LEU A 22 25.17 36.70 25.77
N ILE A 23 26.39 36.27 26.06
CA ILE A 23 26.93 34.98 25.57
C ILE A 23 26.17 33.80 26.19
N LEU A 24 25.79 33.86 27.46
CA LEU A 24 25.01 32.81 28.12
C LEU A 24 23.59 32.70 27.55
N VAL A 25 22.93 33.82 27.24
CA VAL A 25 21.60 33.82 26.61
C VAL A 25 21.65 33.28 25.18
N VAL A 26 22.69 33.59 24.42
CA VAL A 26 22.87 33.06 23.05
C VAL A 26 23.19 31.55 23.09
N LEU A 27 23.95 31.08 24.06
CA LEU A 27 24.25 29.64 24.23
C LEU A 27 23.03 28.86 24.75
N MET A 28 22.16 29.44 25.58
CA MET A 28 20.93 28.78 26.03
C MET A 28 19.87 28.75 24.93
N SER A 29 19.82 29.69 24.00
CA SER A 29 18.88 29.67 22.87
C SER A 29 19.33 28.68 21.74
N ALA A 30 20.62 28.37 21.64
CA ALA A 30 21.13 27.39 20.71
C ALA A 30 20.87 25.91 21.14
N ALA A 31 20.63 25.67 22.44
CA ALA A 31 20.38 24.32 22.96
C ALA A 31 18.94 23.79 22.76
N SER A 32 18.02 24.61 22.23
CA SER A 32 16.60 24.24 22.05
C SER A 32 16.24 23.89 20.61
N ILE A 33 17.20 23.70 19.70
CA ILE A 33 16.92 23.00 18.46
C ILE A 33 16.82 21.50 18.80
N VAL A 34 15.71 21.12 19.41
CA VAL A 34 15.23 19.74 19.39
C VAL A 34 15.06 19.42 17.91
N LEU A 35 16.02 18.70 17.35
CA LEU A 35 15.83 18.01 16.09
C LEU A 35 14.59 17.13 16.27
N ALA A 36 13.42 17.67 15.86
CA ALA A 36 12.23 16.87 15.67
C ALA A 36 12.63 15.83 14.62
N ARG A 37 13.11 14.68 15.09
CA ARG A 37 13.20 13.50 14.23
C ARG A 37 11.80 13.37 13.62
N PRO A 38 11.67 13.26 12.28
CA PRO A 38 10.40 12.87 11.74
C PRO A 38 10.02 11.59 12.51
N ALA A 39 8.86 11.60 13.15
CA ALA A 39 8.32 10.39 13.73
C ALA A 39 8.17 9.43 12.53
N ILE A 40 9.13 8.53 12.37
CA ILE A 40 8.95 7.37 11.49
C ILE A 40 7.73 6.70 12.11
N ALA A 41 6.61 6.71 11.38
CA ALA A 41 5.41 6.03 11.83
C ALA A 41 5.83 4.64 12.30
N SER A 42 5.68 4.37 13.60
CA SER A 42 6.16 3.11 14.16
C SER A 42 5.35 2.00 13.50
N GLU A 43 6.02 1.09 12.85
CA GLU A 43 5.37 -0.08 12.25
C GLU A 43 4.55 -0.80 13.33
N ILE A 44 3.27 -1.12 13.02
CA ILE A 44 2.41 -1.86 13.94
C ILE A 44 3.08 -3.22 14.24
N PRO A 45 3.36 -3.54 15.51
CA PRO A 45 3.96 -4.81 15.88
C PRO A 45 3.17 -6.00 15.32
N ALA A 46 3.86 -7.06 14.90
CA ALA A 46 3.21 -8.21 14.28
C ALA A 46 2.06 -8.79 15.12
N ALA A 47 2.22 -8.81 16.46
CA ALA A 47 1.19 -9.30 17.39
C ALA A 47 -0.05 -8.40 17.49
N GLU A 48 0.04 -7.13 17.04
CA GLU A 48 -1.05 -6.16 17.09
C GLU A 48 -1.70 -5.93 15.72
N ARG A 49 -1.20 -6.58 14.68
CA ARG A 49 -1.74 -6.44 13.33
C ARG A 49 -3.11 -7.07 13.22
N LYS A 50 -4.06 -6.30 12.69
CA LYS A 50 -5.45 -6.69 12.46
C LYS A 50 -5.79 -6.53 11.00
N SER A 51 -6.40 -7.58 10.42
CA SER A 51 -6.93 -7.49 9.07
C SER A 51 -8.27 -6.74 9.05
N GLY A 52 -8.74 -6.41 7.84
CA GLY A 52 -10.08 -5.83 7.69
C GLY A 52 -11.21 -6.72 8.23
N TYR A 53 -10.99 -8.02 8.33
CA TYR A 53 -11.94 -8.99 8.88
C TYR A 53 -12.35 -8.66 10.33
N GLU A 54 -11.40 -8.25 11.15
CA GLU A 54 -11.64 -7.98 12.56
C GLU A 54 -12.51 -6.74 12.83
N PHE A 55 -12.68 -5.89 11.82
CA PHE A 55 -13.49 -4.67 11.90
C PHE A 55 -14.90 -4.84 11.31
N MET A 56 -15.26 -6.06 10.85
CA MET A 56 -16.56 -6.34 10.24
C MET A 56 -17.61 -6.73 11.27
N SER A 57 -18.90 -6.59 10.89
CA SER A 57 -20.00 -7.18 11.63
C SER A 57 -19.94 -8.73 11.60
N GLY A 58 -20.62 -9.38 12.54
CA GLY A 58 -20.74 -10.84 12.54
C GLY A 58 -21.34 -11.39 11.26
N GLU A 59 -22.33 -10.70 10.68
CA GLU A 59 -22.99 -11.08 9.43
C GLU A 59 -22.02 -11.04 8.24
N THR A 60 -21.22 -9.97 8.12
CA THR A 60 -20.23 -9.87 7.02
C THR A 60 -19.12 -10.91 7.18
N ARG A 61 -18.73 -11.24 8.43
CA ARG A 61 -17.77 -12.33 8.68
C ARG A 61 -18.34 -13.67 8.24
N ALA A 62 -19.56 -14.00 8.68
CA ALA A 62 -20.23 -15.24 8.29
C ALA A 62 -20.33 -15.39 6.77
N MET A 63 -20.60 -14.28 6.06
CA MET A 63 -20.63 -14.27 4.59
C MET A 63 -19.24 -14.55 3.98
N GLN A 64 -18.15 -14.12 4.60
CA GLN A 64 -16.81 -14.44 4.12
C GLN A 64 -16.37 -15.87 4.49
N ASP A 65 -16.78 -16.36 5.64
CA ASP A 65 -16.33 -17.65 6.19
C ASP A 65 -17.05 -18.84 5.52
N ASP A 66 -18.24 -18.63 4.96
CA ASP A 66 -19.02 -19.64 4.25
C ASP A 66 -18.88 -19.43 2.74
N ASP A 67 -18.10 -20.30 2.07
CA ASP A 67 -17.92 -20.25 0.61
C ASP A 67 -19.25 -20.40 -0.17
N ALA A 68 -20.27 -21.06 0.39
CA ALA A 68 -21.57 -21.21 -0.25
C ALA A 68 -22.40 -19.90 -0.19
N ALA A 69 -22.20 -19.09 0.86
CA ALA A 69 -22.88 -17.80 1.05
C ALA A 69 -22.08 -16.62 0.51
N SER A 70 -20.80 -16.81 0.21
CA SER A 70 -19.90 -15.73 -0.23
C SER A 70 -20.16 -15.29 -1.66
N PRO A 71 -20.58 -14.04 -1.90
CA PRO A 71 -20.76 -13.54 -3.27
C PRO A 71 -19.43 -13.46 -4.04
N ALA A 72 -18.29 -13.42 -3.36
CA ALA A 72 -16.97 -13.45 -3.99
C ALA A 72 -16.70 -14.78 -4.71
N MET A 73 -17.33 -15.87 -4.29
CA MET A 73 -17.16 -17.17 -4.90
C MET A 73 -17.73 -17.27 -6.31
N LEU A 74 -18.66 -16.41 -6.71
CA LEU A 74 -19.13 -16.33 -8.11
C LEU A 74 -17.98 -15.92 -9.04
N TRP A 75 -17.11 -15.00 -8.62
CA TRP A 75 -15.90 -14.64 -9.38
C TRP A 75 -14.88 -15.77 -9.42
N VAL A 76 -14.74 -16.53 -8.34
CA VAL A 76 -13.86 -17.71 -8.32
C VAL A 76 -14.34 -18.75 -9.32
N LEU A 77 -15.65 -19.01 -9.42
CA LEU A 77 -16.23 -19.93 -10.40
C LEU A 77 -15.98 -19.45 -11.84
N ASP A 78 -16.20 -18.16 -12.12
CA ASP A 78 -15.87 -17.57 -13.42
C ASP A 78 -14.37 -17.70 -13.72
N GLY A 79 -13.51 -17.42 -12.74
CA GLY A 79 -12.06 -17.55 -12.83
C GLY A 79 -11.61 -18.97 -13.13
N LYS A 80 -12.27 -19.99 -12.53
CA LYS A 80 -12.04 -21.41 -12.83
C LYS A 80 -12.41 -21.73 -14.27
N ALA A 81 -13.51 -21.22 -14.79
CA ALA A 81 -13.90 -21.40 -16.18
C ALA A 81 -12.86 -20.76 -17.12
N LEU A 82 -12.41 -19.54 -16.82
CA LEU A 82 -11.39 -18.82 -17.58
C LEU A 82 -10.02 -19.52 -17.54
N TRP A 83 -9.64 -20.10 -16.41
CA TRP A 83 -8.39 -20.86 -16.24
C TRP A 83 -8.28 -22.01 -17.23
N ASN A 84 -9.39 -22.69 -17.51
CA ASN A 84 -9.45 -23.83 -18.43
C ASN A 84 -9.77 -23.44 -19.88
N ARG A 85 -10.19 -22.19 -20.12
CA ARG A 85 -10.56 -21.70 -21.45
C ARG A 85 -9.32 -21.44 -22.30
N LYS A 86 -9.25 -22.05 -23.47
CA LYS A 86 -8.23 -21.72 -24.47
C LYS A 86 -8.50 -20.36 -25.08
N ASP A 87 -7.44 -19.58 -25.30
CA ASP A 87 -7.52 -18.22 -25.82
C ASP A 87 -6.28 -17.86 -26.64
N GLY A 88 -6.40 -16.77 -27.43
CA GLY A 88 -5.34 -16.23 -28.26
C GLY A 88 -4.93 -17.11 -29.43
N GLU A 89 -3.99 -16.60 -30.23
CA GLU A 89 -3.49 -17.30 -31.42
C GLU A 89 -2.78 -18.62 -31.09
N ALA A 90 -2.17 -18.70 -29.89
CA ALA A 90 -1.53 -19.92 -29.42
C ALA A 90 -2.52 -21.01 -29.00
N ASN A 91 -3.82 -20.68 -28.92
CA ASN A 91 -4.91 -21.58 -28.52
C ASN A 91 -4.59 -22.36 -27.23
N LYS A 92 -4.05 -21.66 -26.21
CA LYS A 92 -3.66 -22.20 -24.90
C LYS A 92 -4.53 -21.69 -23.79
N SER A 93 -4.81 -22.53 -22.80
CA SER A 93 -5.39 -22.15 -21.52
C SER A 93 -4.28 -21.90 -20.47
N CYS A 94 -4.65 -21.35 -19.32
CA CYS A 94 -3.73 -21.29 -18.18
C CYS A 94 -3.36 -22.71 -17.71
N ALA A 95 -4.33 -23.62 -17.70
CA ALA A 95 -4.13 -25.02 -17.31
C ALA A 95 -3.15 -25.76 -18.22
N ASP A 96 -3.05 -25.44 -19.52
CA ASP A 96 -2.10 -26.08 -20.43
C ASP A 96 -0.63 -25.86 -20.02
N CYS A 97 -0.34 -24.79 -19.27
CA CYS A 97 1.01 -24.50 -18.79
C CYS A 97 1.17 -24.74 -17.28
N HIS A 98 0.13 -24.47 -16.50
CA HIS A 98 0.17 -24.51 -15.05
C HIS A 98 -0.47 -25.76 -14.45
N ASN A 99 -1.07 -26.62 -15.27
CA ASN A 99 -1.82 -27.81 -14.84
C ASN A 99 -2.96 -27.46 -13.87
N GLU A 100 -3.00 -28.11 -12.72
CA GLU A 100 -4.01 -27.88 -11.70
C GLU A 100 -3.83 -26.51 -11.02
N ALA A 101 -4.94 -25.90 -10.62
CA ALA A 101 -4.93 -24.61 -9.92
C ALA A 101 -4.08 -24.60 -8.66
N SER A 102 -3.93 -25.75 -8.01
CA SER A 102 -3.09 -25.93 -6.81
C SER A 102 -1.61 -25.61 -7.05
N SER A 103 -1.14 -25.61 -8.31
CA SER A 103 0.19 -25.13 -8.68
C SER A 103 0.41 -23.66 -8.38
N MET A 104 -0.68 -22.88 -8.27
CA MET A 104 -0.66 -21.47 -7.90
C MET A 104 -0.62 -21.23 -6.39
N LYS A 105 -0.52 -22.27 -5.58
CA LYS A 105 -0.44 -22.15 -4.12
C LYS A 105 0.69 -21.21 -3.71
N GLY A 106 0.36 -20.19 -2.91
CA GLY A 106 1.28 -19.16 -2.44
C GLY A 106 1.61 -18.09 -3.49
N ALA A 107 1.02 -18.10 -4.69
CA ALA A 107 1.26 -17.07 -5.69
C ALA A 107 0.90 -15.67 -5.13
N THR A 108 -0.36 -15.47 -4.75
CA THR A 108 -0.85 -14.19 -4.22
C THR A 108 -0.08 -13.71 -2.99
N ALA A 109 0.38 -14.62 -2.15
CA ALA A 109 1.16 -14.27 -0.95
C ALA A 109 2.50 -13.57 -1.28
N ARG A 110 3.00 -13.69 -2.51
CA ARG A 110 4.29 -13.16 -2.97
C ARG A 110 4.20 -11.95 -3.90
N TYR A 111 2.99 -11.57 -4.32
CA TYR A 111 2.79 -10.40 -5.18
C TYR A 111 2.40 -9.15 -4.37
N PRO A 112 2.80 -7.94 -4.84
CA PRO A 112 3.64 -7.65 -6.02
C PRO A 112 5.05 -8.24 -5.92
N ALA A 113 5.61 -8.62 -7.07
CA ALA A 113 6.92 -9.24 -7.15
C ALA A 113 7.78 -8.58 -8.24
N PHE A 114 9.10 -8.51 -7.99
CA PHE A 114 10.05 -7.97 -8.98
C PHE A 114 10.12 -8.89 -10.20
N ASP A 115 9.79 -8.35 -11.37
CA ASP A 115 9.96 -9.02 -12.65
C ASP A 115 11.29 -8.67 -13.29
N LYS A 116 12.11 -9.68 -13.58
CA LYS A 116 13.46 -9.49 -14.13
C LYS A 116 13.46 -8.99 -15.56
N SER A 117 12.44 -9.31 -16.35
CA SER A 117 12.37 -8.91 -17.75
C SER A 117 11.95 -7.46 -17.91
N ILE A 118 11.14 -6.95 -16.97
CA ILE A 118 10.66 -5.57 -16.94
C ILE A 118 11.59 -4.69 -16.10
N GLY A 119 12.28 -5.24 -15.11
CA GLY A 119 13.13 -4.49 -14.18
C GLY A 119 12.36 -3.75 -13.08
N LEU A 120 11.06 -4.03 -12.91
CA LEU A 120 10.15 -3.38 -11.97
C LEU A 120 9.31 -4.42 -11.21
N PRO A 121 8.76 -4.07 -10.04
CA PRO A 121 7.72 -4.87 -9.43
C PRO A 121 6.44 -4.80 -10.27
N ILE A 122 5.74 -5.92 -10.34
CA ILE A 122 4.42 -6.05 -10.96
C ILE A 122 3.46 -6.72 -9.99
N ASP A 123 2.18 -6.38 -10.07
CA ASP A 123 1.12 -7.04 -9.33
C ASP A 123 0.68 -8.36 -10.01
N LEU A 124 -0.26 -9.07 -9.39
CA LEU A 124 -0.74 -10.35 -9.91
C LEU A 124 -1.54 -10.18 -11.21
N GLU A 125 -2.32 -9.14 -11.34
CA GLU A 125 -3.12 -8.80 -12.51
C GLU A 125 -2.23 -8.51 -13.73
N GLN A 126 -1.16 -7.76 -13.51
CA GLN A 126 -0.13 -7.52 -14.54
C GLN A 126 0.56 -8.83 -14.95
N ARG A 127 0.88 -9.72 -13.99
CA ARG A 127 1.45 -11.04 -14.31
C ARG A 127 0.49 -11.89 -15.14
N ILE A 128 -0.80 -11.90 -14.81
CA ILE A 128 -1.81 -12.62 -15.62
C ILE A 128 -1.81 -12.10 -17.05
N ASN A 129 -1.83 -10.78 -17.23
CA ASN A 129 -1.82 -10.18 -18.57
C ASN A 129 -0.52 -10.44 -19.34
N LEU A 130 0.65 -10.46 -18.68
CA LEU A 130 1.90 -10.87 -19.32
C LEU A 130 1.85 -12.31 -19.80
N CYS A 131 1.34 -13.25 -18.99
CA CYS A 131 1.17 -14.63 -19.44
C CYS A 131 0.22 -14.73 -20.64
N ARG A 132 -0.87 -13.95 -20.65
CA ARG A 132 -1.81 -13.90 -21.77
C ARG A 132 -1.16 -13.41 -23.06
N THR A 133 -0.44 -12.29 -22.98
CA THR A 133 0.19 -11.71 -24.18
C THR A 133 1.38 -12.51 -24.69
N GLU A 134 2.22 -13.02 -23.79
CA GLU A 134 3.46 -13.70 -24.17
C GLU A 134 3.25 -15.17 -24.52
N GLN A 135 2.41 -15.88 -23.76
CA GLN A 135 2.27 -17.34 -23.88
C GLN A 135 1.01 -17.77 -24.64
N GLN A 136 -0.10 -17.07 -24.43
CA GLN A 136 -1.35 -17.36 -25.14
C GLN A 136 -1.45 -16.60 -26.47
N LYS A 137 -0.65 -15.53 -26.66
CA LYS A 137 -0.80 -14.59 -27.78
C LYS A 137 -2.21 -14.00 -27.83
N ALA A 138 -2.78 -13.75 -26.66
CA ALA A 138 -4.11 -13.19 -26.47
C ALA A 138 -4.03 -11.69 -26.12
N THR A 139 -5.11 -10.97 -26.41
CA THR A 139 -5.26 -9.59 -25.98
C THR A 139 -5.26 -9.50 -24.45
N PRO A 140 -4.54 -8.53 -23.83
CA PRO A 140 -4.59 -8.34 -22.39
C PRO A 140 -6.02 -7.99 -21.96
N LEU A 141 -6.44 -8.51 -20.82
CA LEU A 141 -7.72 -8.17 -20.23
C LEU A 141 -7.66 -6.74 -19.67
N PRO A 142 -8.70 -5.92 -19.89
CA PRO A 142 -8.76 -4.58 -19.30
C PRO A 142 -8.64 -4.65 -17.78
N PHE A 143 -7.95 -3.67 -17.19
CA PHE A 143 -7.86 -3.56 -15.75
C PHE A 143 -9.25 -3.32 -15.15
N GLU A 144 -9.53 -3.88 -13.98
CA GLU A 144 -10.86 -3.90 -13.35
C GLU A 144 -11.94 -4.66 -14.15
N SER A 145 -11.60 -5.34 -15.25
CA SER A 145 -12.58 -6.20 -15.93
C SER A 145 -12.97 -7.38 -15.05
N ARG A 146 -14.19 -7.87 -15.26
CA ARG A 146 -14.70 -9.05 -14.55
C ARG A 146 -13.78 -10.25 -14.75
N GLU A 147 -13.29 -10.45 -15.96
CA GLU A 147 -12.45 -11.58 -16.31
C GLU A 147 -11.08 -11.53 -15.59
N LEU A 148 -10.44 -10.38 -15.54
CA LEU A 148 -9.14 -10.24 -14.87
C LEU A 148 -9.27 -10.44 -13.36
N LEU A 149 -10.28 -9.80 -12.75
CA LEU A 149 -10.56 -9.95 -11.32
C LEU A 149 -10.98 -11.40 -10.96
N ALA A 150 -11.72 -12.07 -11.83
CA ALA A 150 -12.12 -13.46 -11.64
C ALA A 150 -10.91 -14.40 -11.66
N LEU A 151 -10.00 -14.23 -12.62
CA LEU A 151 -8.75 -15.00 -12.68
C LEU A 151 -7.88 -14.72 -11.44
N ALA A 152 -7.72 -13.46 -11.05
CA ALA A 152 -6.96 -13.08 -9.87
C ALA A 152 -7.57 -13.66 -8.58
N ALA A 153 -8.91 -13.66 -8.45
CA ALA A 153 -9.62 -14.26 -7.32
C ALA A 153 -9.45 -15.78 -7.26
N PHE A 154 -9.57 -16.47 -8.40
CA PHE A 154 -9.37 -17.91 -8.49
C PHE A 154 -7.94 -18.32 -8.12
N ILE A 155 -6.94 -17.61 -8.63
CA ILE A 155 -5.53 -17.82 -8.26
C ILE A 155 -5.31 -17.48 -6.80
N GLY A 156 -5.91 -16.38 -6.32
CA GLY A 156 -5.80 -15.92 -4.94
C GLY A 156 -6.34 -16.91 -3.93
N GLN A 157 -7.45 -17.56 -4.25
CA GLN A 157 -8.05 -18.60 -3.41
C GLN A 157 -7.06 -19.74 -3.12
N GLN A 158 -6.16 -20.07 -4.06
CA GLN A 158 -5.16 -21.12 -3.86
C GLN A 158 -4.13 -20.76 -2.78
N SER A 159 -4.08 -19.51 -2.38
CA SER A 159 -3.17 -19.00 -1.34
C SER A 159 -3.89 -18.69 -0.02
N ARG A 160 -5.22 -18.89 0.06
CA ARG A 160 -6.01 -18.55 1.27
C ARG A 160 -5.42 -19.21 2.51
N GLY A 161 -5.25 -18.44 3.58
CA GLY A 161 -4.65 -18.89 4.84
C GLY A 161 -3.13 -18.94 4.88
N MET A 162 -2.45 -18.80 3.74
CA MET A 162 -0.99 -18.75 3.70
C MET A 162 -0.46 -17.40 4.18
N PRO A 163 0.69 -17.37 4.85
CA PRO A 163 1.30 -16.11 5.28
C PRO A 163 1.76 -15.28 4.08
N ILE A 164 1.43 -14.00 4.09
CA ILE A 164 1.94 -13.02 3.14
C ILE A 164 3.47 -12.96 3.27
N SER A 165 4.18 -13.08 2.16
CA SER A 165 5.63 -13.26 2.10
C SER A 165 6.27 -12.55 0.90
N VAL A 166 5.87 -11.31 0.63
CA VAL A 166 6.55 -10.49 -0.37
C VAL A 166 8.03 -10.32 -0.02
N ARG A 167 8.88 -10.28 -1.04
CA ARG A 167 10.33 -10.15 -0.82
C ARG A 167 10.69 -8.76 -0.33
N ASP A 168 11.63 -8.71 0.60
CA ASP A 168 12.34 -7.51 1.05
C ASP A 168 13.85 -7.76 0.85
N ASP A 169 14.31 -7.59 -0.37
CA ASP A 169 15.69 -7.77 -0.78
C ASP A 169 16.20 -6.54 -1.56
N GLU A 170 17.45 -6.57 -2.00
CA GLU A 170 18.05 -5.45 -2.73
C GLU A 170 17.25 -4.98 -3.94
N LYS A 171 16.51 -5.88 -4.59
CA LYS A 171 15.73 -5.56 -5.80
C LYS A 171 14.39 -4.91 -5.49
N THR A 172 13.83 -5.17 -4.32
CA THR A 172 12.48 -4.72 -3.94
C THR A 172 12.49 -3.58 -2.95
N ARG A 173 13.57 -3.42 -2.16
CA ARG A 173 13.63 -2.46 -1.06
C ARG A 173 13.36 -1.01 -1.47
N SER A 174 13.94 -0.55 -2.56
CA SER A 174 13.71 0.81 -3.05
C SER A 174 12.26 1.08 -3.44
N PHE A 175 11.56 0.07 -3.96
CA PHE A 175 10.14 0.16 -4.33
C PHE A 175 9.22 0.09 -3.10
N ILE A 176 9.59 -0.70 -2.08
CA ILE A 176 8.91 -0.71 -0.78
C ILE A 176 9.00 0.68 -0.15
N GLU A 177 10.17 1.31 -0.15
CA GLU A 177 10.35 2.66 0.40
C GLU A 177 9.64 3.74 -0.43
N ALA A 178 9.57 3.58 -1.75
CA ALA A 178 8.75 4.45 -2.60
C ALA A 178 7.26 4.34 -2.25
N GLY A 179 6.76 3.12 -2.02
CA GLY A 179 5.39 2.87 -1.55
C GLY A 179 5.13 3.44 -0.16
N ARG A 180 6.10 3.30 0.77
CA ARG A 180 6.06 3.93 2.11
C ARG A 180 5.94 5.45 2.00
N THR A 181 6.77 6.06 1.15
CA THR A 181 6.75 7.51 0.92
C THR A 181 5.36 7.99 0.45
N ILE A 182 4.71 7.24 -0.43
CA ILE A 182 3.34 7.56 -0.88
C ILE A 182 2.34 7.41 0.27
N PHE A 183 2.46 6.37 1.08
CA PHE A 183 1.58 6.10 2.21
C PHE A 183 1.66 7.18 3.30
N GLU A 184 2.86 7.70 3.56
CA GLU A 184 3.12 8.72 4.59
C GLU A 184 2.92 10.15 4.08
N ARG A 185 3.03 10.38 2.78
CA ARG A 185 2.93 11.71 2.17
C ARG A 185 1.53 12.28 2.29
N ARG A 186 1.43 13.49 2.81
CA ARG A 186 0.19 14.27 2.78
C ARG A 186 -0.12 14.75 1.37
N GLN A 187 -1.36 14.60 0.95
CA GLN A 187 -1.79 14.93 -0.40
C GLN A 187 -3.27 15.31 -0.47
N GLY A 188 -3.69 15.80 -1.63
CA GLY A 188 -5.05 16.26 -1.87
C GLY A 188 -5.37 17.59 -1.18
N GLN A 189 -6.55 18.11 -1.49
CA GLN A 189 -7.02 19.38 -0.90
C GLN A 189 -7.24 19.28 0.61
N LEU A 190 -7.51 18.08 1.12
CA LEU A 190 -7.67 17.86 2.56
C LEU A 190 -6.33 17.67 3.28
N ASN A 191 -5.20 17.67 2.56
CA ASN A 191 -3.86 17.52 3.12
C ASN A 191 -3.75 16.33 4.07
N LEU A 192 -4.24 15.16 3.65
CA LEU A 192 -4.24 13.91 4.42
C LEU A 192 -3.24 12.91 3.85
N SER A 193 -2.77 12.01 4.71
CA SER A 193 -1.98 10.84 4.33
C SER A 193 -2.70 9.54 4.70
N CYS A 194 -2.31 8.44 4.07
CA CYS A 194 -2.82 7.12 4.45
C CYS A 194 -2.47 6.79 5.90
N ALA A 195 -1.24 7.12 6.34
CA ALA A 195 -0.74 6.89 7.69
C ALA A 195 -1.61 7.57 8.75
N GLN A 196 -2.06 8.81 8.53
CA GLN A 196 -2.92 9.51 9.50
C GLN A 196 -4.21 8.76 9.82
N CYS A 197 -4.79 8.05 8.85
CA CYS A 197 -5.95 7.21 9.10
C CYS A 197 -5.55 5.82 9.61
N HIS A 198 -4.62 5.16 8.95
CA HIS A 198 -4.35 3.73 9.13
C HIS A 198 -3.31 3.41 10.20
N ASP A 199 -2.48 4.38 10.61
CA ASP A 199 -1.54 4.24 11.73
C ASP A 199 -2.05 5.00 12.97
N ASP A 200 -2.41 6.27 12.80
CA ASP A 200 -2.73 7.13 13.95
C ASP A 200 -4.17 6.97 14.43
N ASN A 201 -5.13 6.71 13.52
CA ASN A 201 -6.57 6.76 13.79
C ASN A 201 -7.34 5.47 13.47
N TRP A 202 -6.67 4.30 13.35
CA TRP A 202 -7.31 3.03 12.99
C TRP A 202 -8.36 2.54 13.99
N ARG A 203 -8.45 3.12 15.17
CA ARG A 203 -9.50 2.81 16.15
C ARG A 203 -10.74 3.69 15.99
N GLY A 204 -10.66 4.69 15.11
CA GLY A 204 -11.71 5.66 14.85
C GLY A 204 -12.72 5.19 13.80
N LYS A 205 -13.61 6.11 13.44
CA LYS A 205 -14.59 5.93 12.36
C LYS A 205 -14.54 7.12 11.42
N LEU A 206 -14.77 6.85 10.14
CA LEU A 206 -14.98 7.87 9.11
C LEU A 206 -16.36 7.63 8.46
N ALA A 207 -17.24 8.62 8.52
CA ALA A 207 -18.61 8.51 8.02
C ALA A 207 -19.35 7.23 8.50
N GLY A 208 -19.15 6.86 9.78
CA GLY A 208 -19.75 5.67 10.37
C GLY A 208 -18.98 4.35 10.16
N ALA A 209 -18.12 4.26 9.16
CA ALA A 209 -17.32 3.07 8.87
C ALA A 209 -16.05 3.02 9.73
N PRO A 210 -15.66 1.84 10.26
CA PRO A 210 -14.41 1.69 11.00
C PRO A 210 -13.20 2.00 10.12
N ILE A 211 -12.23 2.73 10.67
CA ILE A 211 -10.91 2.90 10.07
C ILE A 211 -10.07 1.69 10.46
N THR A 212 -9.67 0.89 9.48
CA THR A 212 -8.82 -0.29 9.68
C THR A 212 -7.35 0.08 9.70
N GLN A 213 -6.48 -0.87 10.03
CA GLN A 213 -5.02 -0.69 9.94
C GLN A 213 -4.47 -0.67 8.49
N GLY A 214 -5.32 -0.85 7.47
CA GLY A 214 -4.91 -0.79 6.07
C GLY A 214 -4.10 -1.98 5.56
N HIS A 215 -4.18 -3.14 6.20
CA HIS A 215 -3.53 -4.36 5.70
C HIS A 215 -4.29 -4.95 4.51
N ALA A 216 -3.60 -5.16 3.39
CA ALA A 216 -4.19 -5.56 2.11
C ALA A 216 -4.33 -7.10 1.97
N THR A 217 -4.87 -7.77 2.98
CA THR A 217 -4.89 -9.24 3.10
C THR A 217 -5.86 -9.96 2.16
N GLY A 218 -6.87 -9.27 1.61
CA GLY A 218 -8.00 -9.95 0.97
C GLY A 218 -8.27 -9.61 -0.49
N TYR A 219 -7.35 -8.94 -1.21
CA TYR A 219 -7.56 -8.50 -2.60
C TYR A 219 -7.15 -9.54 -3.63
N PRO A 220 -7.92 -9.58 -4.79
CA PRO A 220 -9.15 -8.85 -5.04
C PRO A 220 -10.25 -9.30 -4.09
N LEU A 221 -11.17 -8.39 -3.73
CA LEU A 221 -12.23 -8.66 -2.78
C LEU A 221 -13.60 -8.19 -3.28
N TYR A 222 -14.66 -8.87 -2.80
CA TYR A 222 -16.03 -8.41 -2.99
C TYR A 222 -16.36 -7.35 -1.95
N ARG A 223 -16.85 -6.21 -2.42
CA ARG A 223 -17.29 -5.15 -1.54
C ARG A 223 -18.80 -4.96 -1.62
N LEU A 224 -19.46 -5.03 -0.46
CA LEU A 224 -20.92 -4.87 -0.40
C LEU A 224 -21.35 -3.50 -0.91
N GLU A 225 -20.60 -2.45 -0.60
CA GLU A 225 -20.82 -1.11 -1.14
C GLU A 225 -20.79 -1.06 -2.68
N TRP A 226 -19.93 -1.87 -3.32
CA TRP A 226 -19.79 -1.89 -4.77
C TRP A 226 -20.69 -2.91 -5.46
N GLN A 227 -21.25 -3.86 -4.70
CA GLN A 227 -21.94 -5.05 -5.22
C GLN A 227 -21.10 -5.77 -6.29
N ALA A 228 -19.80 -5.71 -6.16
CA ALA A 228 -18.85 -6.26 -7.13
C ALA A 228 -17.50 -6.54 -6.47
N MET A 229 -16.71 -7.37 -7.14
CA MET A 229 -15.29 -7.52 -6.84
C MET A 229 -14.51 -6.32 -7.35
N GLY A 230 -13.41 -5.98 -6.67
CA GLY A 230 -12.48 -4.94 -7.09
C GLY A 230 -11.07 -5.19 -6.62
N SER A 231 -10.11 -4.62 -7.35
CA SER A 231 -8.69 -4.68 -7.01
C SER A 231 -8.35 -3.78 -5.81
N LEU A 232 -7.14 -3.95 -5.29
CA LEU A 232 -6.59 -3.03 -4.30
C LEU A 232 -6.46 -1.61 -4.88
N GLN A 233 -6.06 -1.47 -6.15
CA GLN A 233 -5.94 -0.16 -6.80
C GLN A 233 -7.26 0.58 -6.85
N ARG A 234 -8.38 -0.10 -7.14
CA ARG A 234 -9.72 0.51 -7.05
C ARG A 234 -9.97 1.07 -5.64
N ARG A 235 -9.61 0.34 -4.59
CA ARG A 235 -9.76 0.82 -3.21
C ARG A 235 -8.88 2.03 -2.92
N LEU A 236 -7.63 1.99 -3.36
CA LEU A 236 -6.67 3.10 -3.19
C LEU A 236 -7.16 4.37 -3.91
N ARG A 237 -7.70 4.22 -5.12
CA ARG A 237 -8.32 5.34 -5.87
C ARG A 237 -9.47 5.97 -5.09
N ASN A 238 -10.35 5.17 -4.48
CA ASN A 238 -11.44 5.68 -3.66
C ASN A 238 -10.92 6.48 -2.45
N CYS A 239 -9.84 6.03 -1.82
CA CYS A 239 -9.22 6.78 -0.72
C CYS A 239 -8.63 8.10 -1.21
N LEU A 240 -7.94 8.12 -2.38
CA LEU A 240 -7.39 9.36 -2.96
C LEU A 240 -8.51 10.34 -3.30
N VAL A 241 -9.59 9.89 -3.95
CA VAL A 241 -10.78 10.73 -4.21
C VAL A 241 -11.37 11.27 -2.91
N GLY A 242 -11.48 10.43 -1.87
CA GLY A 242 -11.95 10.85 -0.54
C GLY A 242 -11.07 11.94 0.10
N MET A 243 -9.76 11.93 -0.16
CA MET A 243 -8.82 12.99 0.27
C MET A 243 -8.82 14.20 -0.68
N ARG A 244 -9.61 14.19 -1.75
CA ARG A 244 -9.60 15.16 -2.85
C ARG A 244 -8.23 15.28 -3.49
N ALA A 245 -7.53 14.15 -3.64
CA ALA A 245 -6.29 14.01 -4.38
C ALA A 245 -6.58 13.42 -5.77
N GLU A 246 -5.74 13.79 -6.75
CA GLU A 246 -5.82 13.20 -8.09
C GLU A 246 -5.40 11.73 -8.05
N PRO A 247 -6.24 10.78 -8.47
CA PRO A 247 -5.87 9.38 -8.53
C PRO A 247 -4.89 9.10 -9.68
N TYR A 248 -3.91 8.25 -9.44
CA TYR A 248 -3.05 7.74 -10.51
C TYR A 248 -3.86 6.90 -11.51
N ALA A 249 -3.31 6.69 -12.71
CA ALA A 249 -3.85 5.70 -13.64
C ALA A 249 -3.75 4.28 -13.04
N PHE A 250 -4.61 3.37 -13.44
CA PHE A 250 -4.42 1.96 -13.11
C PHE A 250 -3.09 1.46 -13.66
N ASN A 251 -2.43 0.58 -12.96
CA ASN A 251 -1.08 0.07 -13.25
C ASN A 251 0.06 1.10 -13.16
N ALA A 252 -0.20 2.32 -12.73
CA ALA A 252 0.87 3.27 -12.49
C ALA A 252 1.87 2.71 -11.46
N PRO A 253 3.18 2.96 -11.64
CA PRO A 253 4.21 2.48 -10.71
C PRO A 253 3.94 2.89 -9.26
N GLU A 254 3.30 4.02 -9.05
CA GLU A 254 2.91 4.51 -7.72
C GLU A 254 1.97 3.55 -7.02
N TYR A 255 0.97 3.00 -7.74
CA TYR A 255 0.06 2.02 -7.16
C TYR A 255 0.76 0.70 -6.89
N VAL A 256 1.57 0.20 -7.81
CA VAL A 256 2.28 -1.07 -7.63
C VAL A 256 3.25 -0.98 -6.46
N ASN A 257 3.97 0.14 -6.31
CA ASN A 257 4.85 0.38 -5.18
C ASN A 257 4.08 0.48 -3.85
N LEU A 258 2.94 1.17 -3.86
CA LEU A 258 2.07 1.26 -2.68
C LEU A 258 1.50 -0.11 -2.30
N GLU A 259 1.05 -0.92 -3.26
CA GLU A 259 0.61 -2.29 -3.03
C GLU A 259 1.73 -3.16 -2.45
N LEU A 260 2.94 -3.08 -3.02
CA LEU A 260 4.10 -3.81 -2.51
C LEU A 260 4.40 -3.43 -1.05
N PHE A 261 4.36 -2.14 -0.72
CA PHE A 261 4.51 -1.67 0.65
C PHE A 261 3.40 -2.18 1.57
N LEU A 262 2.13 -2.14 1.14
CA LEU A 262 1.00 -2.61 1.94
C LEU A 262 1.05 -4.12 2.19
N MET A 263 1.48 -4.90 1.20
CA MET A 263 1.72 -6.34 1.36
C MET A 263 2.93 -6.61 2.25
N TRP A 264 4.01 -5.84 2.13
CA TRP A 264 5.15 -5.90 3.05
C TRP A 264 4.73 -5.57 4.49
N ARG A 265 3.89 -4.57 4.66
CA ARG A 265 3.31 -4.17 5.94
C ARG A 265 2.43 -5.28 6.55
N ALA A 266 1.74 -6.06 5.71
CA ALA A 266 0.92 -7.20 6.10
C ALA A 266 1.68 -8.53 6.19
N ARG A 267 3.02 -8.54 6.04
CA ARG A 267 3.82 -9.78 6.04
C ARG A 267 3.56 -10.64 7.29
N GLY A 268 3.42 -11.95 7.07
CA GLY A 268 3.09 -12.91 8.10
C GLY A 268 1.59 -13.05 8.41
N MET A 269 0.76 -12.09 7.98
CA MET A 269 -0.70 -12.21 8.11
C MET A 269 -1.24 -13.20 7.05
N PRO A 270 -2.36 -13.89 7.32
CA PRO A 270 -2.94 -14.80 6.35
C PRO A 270 -3.52 -14.06 5.13
N VAL A 271 -3.34 -14.62 3.94
CA VAL A 271 -4.11 -14.23 2.75
C VAL A 271 -5.57 -14.58 2.96
N GLU A 272 -6.47 -13.63 2.75
CA GLU A 272 -7.92 -13.80 2.92
C GLU A 272 -8.68 -13.86 1.58
N THR A 273 -7.99 -13.73 0.46
CA THR A 273 -8.59 -13.71 -0.89
C THR A 273 -9.29 -15.04 -1.25
N PRO A 274 -10.51 -14.98 -1.83
CA PRO A 274 -11.32 -13.79 -2.03
C PRO A 274 -12.05 -13.39 -0.76
N ALA A 275 -11.89 -12.15 -0.34
CA ALA A 275 -12.53 -11.64 0.88
C ALA A 275 -13.85 -10.94 0.57
N VAL A 276 -14.68 -10.76 1.61
CA VAL A 276 -15.87 -9.90 1.57
C VAL A 276 -15.65 -8.73 2.53
N ARG A 277 -16.02 -7.53 2.14
CA ARG A 277 -15.93 -6.31 2.98
C ARG A 277 -17.20 -5.46 2.82
N PRO A 278 -17.55 -4.64 3.84
CA PRO A 278 -18.65 -3.70 3.77
C PRO A 278 -18.57 -2.73 2.59
#